data_604aa254e53ce0ebd56d80e76aea6851
#
_entry.id   604aa254e53ce0ebd56d80e76aea6851
#
_cell.length_a   1.000
_cell.length_b   1.000
_cell.length_c   1.000
_cell.angle_alpha   90.00
_cell.angle_beta   90.00
_cell.angle_gamma   90.00
#
_symmetry.space_group_name_H-M   'P 1'
#
loop_
_entity.id
_entity.type
_entity.pdbx_description
1 polymer ?
#
loop_
_entity_poly.entity_id
_entity_poly.type
_entity_poly.pdbx_seq_one_letter_code
_entity_poly.pdbx_strand_id
1 'polypeptide(L)'
;MTFKSKLDQELVLAAKATDKARLSALRLLKNGMHNREIDLKRELTEAEVLQLLSGMVKQRKDSIEQFEKGGRADLVAKEEAELQVIQEFLPEQLSESQIDAVIDETIRETGAAGVRDMGKVMKALMPRVAGKADGKAIGEKVKLRLSA
;
A
#
# COMPACT_ATOMS: atom_id res chain seq x y z
N MET A 1 -2.18 -5.58 19.80
CA MET A 1 -1.79 -4.18 19.59
C MET A 1 -2.41 -3.68 18.29
N THR A 2 -3.11 -2.56 18.36
CA THR A 2 -3.72 -1.95 17.18
C THR A 2 -2.67 -1.21 16.34
N PHE A 3 -2.99 -0.93 15.09
CA PHE A 3 -2.14 -0.10 14.23
C PHE A 3 -1.89 1.27 14.85
N LYS A 4 -2.93 1.92 15.38
CA LYS A 4 -2.80 3.22 16.05
C LYS A 4 -1.84 3.19 17.23
N SER A 5 -1.93 2.18 18.09
CA SER A 5 -1.06 2.07 19.26
C SER A 5 0.39 1.80 18.85
N LYS A 6 0.61 0.99 17.82
CA LYS A 6 1.95 0.77 17.25
C LYS A 6 2.52 2.07 16.69
N LEU A 7 1.71 2.80 15.92
CA LEU A 7 2.12 4.09 15.35
C LEU A 7 2.48 5.10 16.44
N ASP A 8 1.66 5.21 17.48
CA ASP A 8 1.92 6.13 18.61
C ASP A 8 3.20 5.76 19.35
N GLN A 9 3.48 4.47 19.55
CA GLN A 9 4.73 4.02 20.15
C GLN A 9 5.94 4.39 19.29
N GLU A 10 5.86 4.18 18.01
CA GLU A 10 6.94 4.51 17.06
C GLU A 10 7.18 6.03 17.02
N LEU A 11 6.12 6.85 17.11
CA LEU A 11 6.23 8.29 17.20
C LEU A 11 7.02 8.72 18.45
N VAL A 12 6.72 8.13 19.60
CA VAL A 12 7.43 8.41 20.84
C VAL A 12 8.91 8.03 20.73
N LEU A 13 9.20 6.85 20.18
CA LEU A 13 10.58 6.37 19.99
C LEU A 13 11.37 7.27 19.05
N ALA A 14 10.76 7.69 17.94
CA ALA A 14 11.40 8.59 16.97
C ALA A 14 11.69 9.96 17.60
N ALA A 15 10.77 10.49 18.39
CA ALA A 15 10.95 11.76 19.09
C ALA A 15 12.09 11.67 20.12
N LYS A 16 12.16 10.60 20.89
CA LYS A 16 13.24 10.36 21.85
C LYS A 16 14.60 10.20 21.20
N ALA A 17 14.64 9.54 20.03
CA ALA A 17 15.87 9.36 19.27
C ALA A 17 16.27 10.60 18.45
N THR A 18 15.45 11.63 18.44
CA THR A 18 15.64 12.85 17.64
C THR A 18 15.80 12.52 16.13
N ASP A 19 15.10 11.48 15.69
CA ASP A 19 15.08 11.07 14.27
C ASP A 19 14.02 11.89 13.53
N LYS A 20 14.44 13.03 12.99
CA LYS A 20 13.54 14.01 12.37
C LYS A 20 12.86 13.45 11.11
N ALA A 21 13.60 12.73 10.28
CA ALA A 21 13.07 12.15 9.04
C ALA A 21 12.00 11.10 9.34
N ARG A 22 12.28 10.21 10.28
CA ARG A 22 11.34 9.19 10.72
C ARG A 22 10.10 9.80 11.36
N LEU A 23 10.31 10.78 12.25
CA LEU A 23 9.22 11.48 12.93
C LEU A 23 8.29 12.17 11.91
N SER A 24 8.85 12.82 10.90
CA SER A 24 8.09 13.48 9.83
C SER A 24 7.22 12.47 9.08
N ALA A 25 7.79 11.34 8.68
CA ALA A 25 7.07 10.29 7.96
C ALA A 25 5.94 9.69 8.81
N LEU A 26 6.20 9.42 10.09
CA LEU A 26 5.19 8.88 11.01
C LEU A 26 4.04 9.87 11.24
N ARG A 27 4.34 11.16 11.30
CA ARG A 27 3.31 12.21 11.39
C ARG A 27 2.44 12.27 10.15
N LEU A 28 3.02 12.07 8.96
CA LEU A 28 2.25 11.98 7.71
C LEU A 28 1.26 10.82 7.75
N LEU A 29 1.70 9.66 8.24
CA LEU A 29 0.82 8.50 8.44
C LEU A 29 -0.33 8.83 9.38
N LYS A 30 -0.02 9.39 10.52
CA LYS A 30 -1.03 9.75 11.53
C LYS A 30 -2.04 10.74 10.97
N ASN A 31 -1.56 11.78 10.28
CA ASN A 31 -2.42 12.79 9.67
C ASN A 31 -3.31 12.18 8.57
N GLY A 32 -2.77 11.31 7.74
CA GLY A 32 -3.53 10.63 6.70
C GLY A 32 -4.66 9.78 7.27
N MET A 33 -4.37 9.02 8.33
CA MET A 33 -5.39 8.24 9.05
C MET A 33 -6.46 9.14 9.66
N HIS A 34 -6.04 10.19 10.36
CA HIS A 34 -6.94 11.12 11.02
C HIS A 34 -7.89 11.79 10.02
N ASN A 35 -7.38 12.26 8.91
CA ASN A 35 -8.18 12.88 7.86
C ASN A 35 -9.22 11.92 7.29
N ARG A 36 -8.84 10.67 7.04
CA ARG A 36 -9.78 9.64 6.57
C ARG A 36 -10.86 9.35 7.60
N GLU A 37 -10.49 9.30 8.87
CA GLU A 37 -11.45 9.06 9.97
C GLU A 37 -12.44 10.21 10.10
N ILE A 38 -11.99 11.45 9.90
CA ILE A 38 -12.88 12.62 9.88
C ILE A 38 -13.89 12.49 8.73
N ASP A 39 -13.43 12.16 7.54
CA ASP A 39 -14.30 12.02 6.35
C ASP A 39 -15.33 10.91 6.55
N LEU A 40 -14.93 9.78 7.10
CA LEU A 40 -15.80 8.62 7.33
C LEU A 40 -16.62 8.73 8.61
N LYS A 41 -16.27 9.64 9.51
CA LYS A 41 -16.89 9.82 10.84
C LYS A 41 -16.83 8.56 11.71
N ARG A 42 -15.79 7.78 11.54
CA ARG A 42 -15.50 6.56 12.32
C ARG A 42 -14.04 6.19 12.22
N GLU A 43 -13.61 5.24 13.03
CA GLU A 43 -12.26 4.68 12.94
C GLU A 43 -12.10 3.84 11.67
N LEU A 44 -10.87 3.81 11.15
CA LEU A 44 -10.54 2.99 9.99
C LEU A 44 -10.50 1.52 10.36
N THR A 45 -11.00 0.68 9.46
CA THR A 45 -10.79 -0.77 9.54
C THR A 45 -9.34 -1.10 9.17
N GLU A 46 -8.87 -2.28 9.52
CA GLU A 46 -7.54 -2.74 9.14
C GLU A 46 -7.34 -2.71 7.63
N ALA A 47 -8.33 -3.16 6.86
CA ALA A 47 -8.28 -3.13 5.40
C ALA A 47 -8.15 -1.70 4.87
N GLU A 48 -8.84 -0.75 5.46
CA GLU A 48 -8.76 0.66 5.08
C GLU A 48 -7.41 1.28 5.41
N VAL A 49 -6.80 0.88 6.54
CA VAL A 49 -5.44 1.29 6.88
C VAL A 49 -4.44 0.79 5.84
N LEU A 50 -4.53 -0.48 5.46
CA LEU A 50 -3.65 -1.07 4.43
C LEU A 50 -3.82 -0.36 3.08
N GLN A 51 -5.05 -0.01 2.73
CA GLN A 51 -5.36 0.72 1.51
C GLN A 51 -4.74 2.12 1.51
N LEU A 52 -4.85 2.82 2.64
CA LEU A 52 -4.22 4.13 2.83
C LEU A 52 -2.71 4.06 2.67
N LEU A 53 -2.07 3.09 3.34
CA LEU A 53 -0.63 2.89 3.27
C LEU A 53 -0.16 2.57 1.85
N SER A 54 -0.87 1.70 1.15
CA SER A 54 -0.56 1.36 -0.24
C SER A 54 -0.64 2.57 -1.17
N GLY A 55 -1.65 3.42 -0.97
CA GLY A 55 -1.79 4.68 -1.71
C GLY A 55 -0.64 5.64 -1.44
N MET A 56 -0.21 5.74 -0.18
CA MET A 56 0.93 6.59 0.20
C MET A 56 2.24 6.08 -0.42
N VAL A 57 2.45 4.77 -0.44
CA VAL A 57 3.62 4.16 -1.10
C VAL A 57 3.64 4.51 -2.58
N LYS A 58 2.52 4.33 -3.27
CA LYS A 58 2.41 4.65 -4.69
C LYS A 58 2.70 6.12 -4.96
N GLN A 59 2.15 7.02 -4.16
CA GLN A 59 2.36 8.45 -4.27
C GLN A 59 3.85 8.81 -4.13
N ARG A 60 4.57 8.20 -3.17
CA ARG A 60 6.00 8.42 -2.99
C ARG A 60 6.81 7.91 -4.19
N LYS A 61 6.47 6.74 -4.71
CA LYS A 61 7.14 6.19 -5.89
C LYS A 61 6.96 7.09 -7.12
N ASP A 62 5.76 7.60 -7.32
CA ASP A 62 5.47 8.54 -8.41
C ASP A 62 6.29 9.85 -8.25
N SER A 63 6.35 10.38 -7.03
CA SER A 63 7.15 11.57 -6.72
C SER A 63 8.64 11.36 -6.95
N ILE A 64 9.17 10.21 -6.53
CA ILE A 64 10.56 9.84 -6.74
C ILE A 64 10.89 9.84 -8.23
N GLU A 65 10.04 9.22 -9.04
CA GLU A 65 10.21 9.20 -10.50
C GLU A 65 10.26 10.61 -11.08
N GLN A 66 9.35 11.48 -10.66
CA GLN A 66 9.32 12.87 -11.14
C GLN A 66 10.57 13.66 -10.72
N PHE A 67 11.00 13.50 -9.47
CA PHE A 67 12.20 14.19 -8.97
C PHE A 67 13.48 13.67 -9.61
N GLU A 68 13.56 12.38 -9.93
CA GLU A 68 14.67 11.81 -10.69
C GLU A 68 14.75 12.44 -12.09
N LYS A 69 13.63 12.54 -12.77
CA LYS A 69 13.55 13.18 -14.09
C LYS A 69 13.94 14.65 -14.03
N GLY A 70 13.63 15.34 -12.93
CA GLY A 70 13.97 16.74 -12.71
C GLY A 70 15.37 16.98 -12.16
N GLY A 71 16.16 15.94 -11.94
CA GLY A 71 17.52 16.05 -11.40
C GLY A 71 17.58 16.52 -9.93
N ARG A 72 16.51 16.32 -9.16
CA ARG A 72 16.42 16.76 -7.77
C ARG A 72 16.74 15.62 -6.81
N ALA A 73 18.02 15.24 -6.75
CA ALA A 73 18.50 14.15 -5.88
C ALA A 73 18.20 14.37 -4.40
N ASP A 74 18.16 15.63 -3.94
CA ASP A 74 17.80 16.01 -2.57
C ASP A 74 16.37 15.60 -2.22
N LEU A 75 15.43 15.84 -3.13
CA LEU A 75 14.02 15.48 -2.96
C LEU A 75 13.79 13.97 -3.12
N VAL A 76 14.55 13.32 -4.02
CA VAL A 76 14.53 11.85 -4.14
C VAL A 76 14.91 11.20 -2.82
N ALA A 77 16.00 11.62 -2.22
CA ALA A 77 16.47 11.06 -0.94
C ALA A 77 15.43 11.23 0.18
N LYS A 78 14.78 12.39 0.25
CA LYS A 78 13.73 12.66 1.22
C LYS A 78 12.54 11.73 1.04
N GLU A 79 12.05 11.60 -0.19
CA GLU A 79 10.90 10.72 -0.50
C GLU A 79 11.22 9.25 -0.26
N GLU A 80 12.43 8.81 -0.58
CA GLU A 80 12.88 7.44 -0.32
C GLU A 80 12.93 7.12 1.17
N ALA A 81 13.39 8.07 1.99
CA ALA A 81 13.40 7.90 3.45
C ALA A 81 11.98 7.77 4.00
N GLU A 82 11.05 8.60 3.53
CA GLU A 82 9.63 8.50 3.92
C GLU A 82 9.02 7.18 3.45
N LEU A 83 9.32 6.75 2.23
CA LEU A 83 8.85 5.49 1.66
C LEU A 83 9.26 4.28 2.52
N GLN A 84 10.52 4.23 2.95
CA GLN A 84 11.02 3.16 3.80
C GLN A 84 10.22 3.05 5.10
N VAL A 85 9.95 4.18 5.74
CA VAL A 85 9.18 4.21 7.00
C VAL A 85 7.77 3.68 6.78
N ILE A 86 7.10 4.13 5.72
CA ILE A 86 5.74 3.69 5.39
C ILE A 86 5.69 2.18 5.12
N GLN A 87 6.66 1.67 4.38
CA GLN A 87 6.74 0.24 4.05
C GLN A 87 6.93 -0.66 5.28
N GLU A 88 7.54 -0.17 6.35
CA GLU A 88 7.67 -0.93 7.60
C GLU A 88 6.33 -1.30 8.23
N PHE A 89 5.28 -0.53 7.94
CA PHE A 89 3.93 -0.77 8.46
C PHE A 89 3.07 -1.65 7.54
N LEU A 90 3.56 -1.96 6.35
CA LEU A 90 2.88 -2.86 5.42
C LEU A 90 3.29 -4.30 5.67
N PRO A 91 2.41 -5.29 5.37
CA PRO A 91 2.83 -6.68 5.35
C PRO A 91 3.89 -6.91 4.28
N GLU A 92 4.59 -8.04 4.36
CA GLU A 92 5.57 -8.41 3.35
C GLU A 92 4.96 -8.38 1.95
N GLN A 93 5.63 -7.68 1.03
CA GLN A 93 5.13 -7.52 -0.33
C GLN A 93 5.33 -8.81 -1.14
N LEU A 94 4.35 -9.13 -1.97
CA LEU A 94 4.43 -10.28 -2.86
C LEU A 94 5.36 -10.00 -4.03
N SER A 95 6.16 -11.00 -4.39
CA SER A 95 6.97 -10.97 -5.62
C SER A 95 6.06 -11.13 -6.84
N GLU A 96 6.58 -10.81 -8.03
CA GLU A 96 5.84 -11.00 -9.30
C GLU A 96 5.37 -12.45 -9.47
N SER A 97 6.23 -13.42 -9.16
CA SER A 97 5.86 -14.84 -9.26
C SER A 97 4.79 -15.24 -8.26
N GLN A 98 4.84 -14.70 -7.05
CA GLN A 98 3.81 -14.95 -6.03
C GLN A 98 2.47 -14.32 -6.43
N ILE A 99 2.49 -13.12 -6.99
CA ILE A 99 1.29 -12.46 -7.51
C ILE A 99 0.66 -13.30 -8.61
N ASP A 100 1.46 -13.75 -9.57
CA ASP A 100 0.98 -14.57 -10.68
C ASP A 100 0.37 -15.89 -10.18
N ALA A 101 1.00 -16.53 -9.21
CA ALA A 101 0.50 -17.77 -8.60
C ALA A 101 -0.84 -17.56 -7.90
N VAL A 102 -1.00 -16.49 -7.12
CA VAL A 102 -2.25 -16.18 -6.43
C VAL A 102 -3.37 -15.86 -7.42
N ILE A 103 -3.07 -15.12 -8.48
CA ILE A 103 -4.04 -14.82 -9.53
C ILE A 103 -4.52 -16.10 -10.22
N ASP A 104 -3.61 -16.96 -10.64
CA ASP A 104 -3.95 -18.21 -11.33
C ASP A 104 -4.78 -19.14 -10.42
N GLU A 105 -4.41 -19.27 -9.17
CA GLU A 105 -5.16 -20.04 -8.19
C GLU A 105 -6.57 -19.49 -7.99
N THR A 106 -6.70 -18.18 -7.86
CA THR A 106 -8.01 -17.52 -7.67
C THR A 106 -8.91 -17.69 -8.89
N ILE A 107 -8.37 -17.54 -10.10
CA ILE A 107 -9.12 -17.78 -11.34
C ILE A 107 -9.63 -19.22 -11.38
N ARG A 108 -8.78 -20.18 -11.05
CA ARG A 108 -9.15 -21.60 -11.03
C ARG A 108 -10.24 -21.89 -9.99
N GLU A 109 -10.10 -21.37 -8.78
CA GLU A 109 -11.06 -21.58 -7.68
C GLU A 109 -12.43 -20.96 -7.98
N THR A 110 -12.46 -19.79 -8.63
CA THR A 110 -13.72 -19.11 -8.97
C THR A 110 -14.38 -19.67 -10.23
N GLY A 111 -13.66 -20.47 -11.01
CA GLY A 111 -14.16 -21.02 -12.28
C GLY A 111 -14.37 -19.95 -13.34
N ALA A 112 -13.65 -18.83 -13.26
CA ALA A 112 -13.76 -17.73 -14.22
C ALA A 112 -13.36 -18.18 -15.62
N ALA A 113 -14.17 -17.82 -16.62
CA ALA A 113 -13.96 -18.22 -18.01
C ALA A 113 -13.59 -17.06 -18.93
N GLY A 114 -13.80 -15.81 -18.53
CA GLY A 114 -13.49 -14.64 -19.35
C GLY A 114 -13.59 -13.34 -18.61
N VAL A 115 -13.37 -12.23 -19.31
CA VAL A 115 -13.32 -10.87 -18.74
C VAL A 115 -14.60 -10.49 -17.98
N ARG A 116 -15.74 -11.01 -18.39
CA ARG A 116 -17.02 -10.77 -17.69
C ARG A 116 -17.03 -11.30 -16.26
N ASP A 117 -16.14 -12.22 -15.92
CA ASP A 117 -16.00 -12.78 -14.58
C ASP A 117 -14.97 -12.01 -13.73
N MET A 118 -14.41 -10.92 -14.24
CA MET A 118 -13.38 -10.13 -13.56
C MET A 118 -13.81 -9.66 -12.18
N GLY A 119 -15.04 -9.18 -12.02
CA GLY A 119 -15.57 -8.76 -10.74
C GLY A 119 -15.57 -9.87 -9.68
N LYS A 120 -15.92 -11.07 -10.10
CA LYS A 120 -15.92 -12.28 -9.27
C LYS A 120 -14.50 -12.64 -8.81
N VAL A 121 -13.55 -12.62 -9.74
CA VAL A 121 -12.14 -12.88 -9.47
C VAL A 121 -11.58 -11.83 -8.51
N MET A 122 -11.81 -10.54 -8.77
CA MET A 122 -11.31 -9.45 -7.95
C MET A 122 -11.86 -9.50 -6.53
N LYS A 123 -13.14 -9.82 -6.36
CA LYS A 123 -13.76 -9.97 -5.06
C LYS A 123 -13.09 -11.06 -4.20
N ALA A 124 -12.72 -12.17 -4.83
CA ALA A 124 -12.03 -13.28 -4.15
C ALA A 124 -10.55 -12.99 -3.92
N LEU A 125 -9.92 -12.25 -4.85
CA LEU A 125 -8.49 -12.00 -4.85
C LEU A 125 -8.06 -10.88 -3.90
N MET A 126 -8.81 -9.78 -3.84
CA MET A 126 -8.40 -8.59 -3.08
C MET A 126 -8.08 -8.87 -1.60
N PRO A 127 -8.87 -9.68 -0.85
CA PRO A 127 -8.50 -10.00 0.54
C PRO A 127 -7.17 -10.73 0.67
N ARG A 128 -6.76 -11.47 -0.35
CA ARG A 128 -5.51 -12.25 -0.36
C ARG A 128 -4.28 -11.38 -0.60
N VAL A 129 -4.44 -10.24 -1.28
CA VAL A 129 -3.33 -9.38 -1.70
C VAL A 129 -3.38 -7.98 -1.08
N ALA A 130 -4.36 -7.68 -0.25
CA ALA A 130 -4.55 -6.36 0.35
C ALA A 130 -3.29 -5.93 1.12
N GLY A 131 -2.74 -4.77 0.77
CA GLY A 131 -1.51 -4.26 1.35
C GLY A 131 -0.23 -4.98 0.94
N LYS A 132 -0.33 -6.08 0.17
CA LYS A 132 0.82 -6.90 -0.28
C LYS A 132 1.20 -6.66 -1.72
N ALA A 133 0.34 -6.02 -2.49
CA ALA A 133 0.55 -5.69 -3.89
C ALA A 133 -0.31 -4.50 -4.28
N ASP A 134 0.06 -3.82 -5.38
CA ASP A 134 -0.72 -2.70 -5.92
C ASP A 134 -2.00 -3.23 -6.57
N GLY A 135 -3.16 -2.78 -6.08
CA GLY A 135 -4.47 -3.22 -6.58
C GLY A 135 -4.71 -2.92 -8.05
N LYS A 136 -4.20 -1.80 -8.58
CA LYS A 136 -4.32 -1.45 -9.99
C LYS A 136 -3.52 -2.42 -10.87
N ALA A 137 -2.28 -2.71 -10.48
CA ALA A 137 -1.43 -3.65 -11.21
C ALA A 137 -2.04 -5.06 -11.20
N ILE A 138 -2.60 -5.47 -10.07
CA ILE A 138 -3.34 -6.74 -9.94
C ILE A 138 -4.52 -6.79 -10.91
N GLY A 139 -5.33 -5.73 -10.96
CA GLY A 139 -6.47 -5.63 -11.87
C GLY A 139 -6.07 -5.77 -13.33
N GLU A 140 -4.99 -5.11 -13.75
CA GLU A 140 -4.45 -5.20 -15.10
C GLU A 140 -4.00 -6.62 -15.45
N LYS A 141 -3.31 -7.30 -14.53
CA LYS A 141 -2.87 -8.69 -14.70
C LYS A 141 -4.05 -9.66 -14.81
N VAL A 142 -5.07 -9.49 -13.98
CA VAL A 142 -6.28 -10.31 -14.03
C VAL A 142 -6.99 -10.14 -15.39
N LYS A 143 -7.12 -8.92 -15.84
CA LYS A 143 -7.73 -8.61 -17.13
C LYS A 143 -7.00 -9.30 -18.29
N LEU A 144 -5.67 -9.22 -18.30
CA LEU A 144 -4.84 -9.88 -19.31
C LEU A 144 -5.03 -11.39 -19.29
N ARG A 145 -5.06 -12.00 -18.12
CA ARG A 145 -5.25 -13.44 -17.95
C ARG A 145 -6.61 -13.92 -18.44
N LEU A 146 -7.66 -13.16 -18.14
CA LEU A 146 -9.03 -13.49 -18.54
C LEU A 146 -9.29 -13.21 -20.03
N SER A 147 -8.46 -12.38 -20.66
CA SER A 147 -8.56 -12.06 -22.09
C SER A 147 -7.82 -13.04 -22.98
N ALA A 148 -6.97 -13.88 -22.42
CA ALA A 148 -6.17 -14.84 -23.17
C ALA A 148 -6.97 -16.08 -23.61
#